data_9d39d4b31456de8b99619302d497a601
#
_entry.id   9d39d4b31456de8b99619302d497a601
#
_cell.length_a   1.000
_cell.length_b   1.000
_cell.length_c   1.000
_cell.angle_alpha   90.00
_cell.angle_beta   90.00
_cell.angle_gamma   90.00
#
_symmetry.space_group_name_H-M   'P 1'
#
loop_
_entity.id
_entity.type
_entity.pdbx_description
1 polymer ?
#
loop_
_entity_poly.entity_id
_entity_poly.type
_entity_poly.pdbx_seq_one_letter_code
_entity_poly.pdbx_strand_id
1 'polypeptide(L)'
;VLWLESIPDLWLHIGLVGACLGILVLLAEGLHRYTSTEPEKVRKVVHIGTGNVILLAWWLNLPAWVGITASIFASAVALLSYKFPILPGINSVGRKSWGTFCYALSIGILIGWFWPLNQPQYAALGILVMTWGDGLAALIGQRFGKHRYEFWGIRKSWEGSLTMFLVSYGVSSLIFLGVQGNIWQTWVVPLFIAFFATLLEAFSWFGIDNLTVPVGSAAIAFFLTQMLLLS
;
A
#
# COMPACT_ATOMS: atom_id res chain seq x y z
N VAL A 1 -20.28 7.50 30.88
CA VAL A 1 -19.06 7.95 31.58
C VAL A 1 -17.82 7.41 30.85
N LEU A 2 -17.84 6.16 30.34
CA LEU A 2 -16.69 5.54 29.62
C LEU A 2 -16.29 6.24 28.29
N TRP A 3 -17.19 7.01 27.68
CA TRP A 3 -16.92 7.71 26.42
C TRP A 3 -16.03 8.95 26.55
N LEU A 4 -16.02 9.59 27.71
CA LEU A 4 -15.27 10.84 27.94
C LEU A 4 -13.80 10.59 28.29
N GLU A 5 -13.45 9.43 28.83
CA GLU A 5 -12.05 9.08 29.16
C GLU A 5 -11.26 8.61 27.93
N SER A 6 -11.93 8.09 26.88
CA SER A 6 -11.28 7.62 25.64
C SER A 6 -11.03 8.71 24.58
N ILE A 7 -11.68 9.87 24.71
CA ILE A 7 -11.53 10.97 23.73
C ILE A 7 -10.09 11.55 23.69
N PRO A 8 -9.42 11.77 24.84
CA PRO A 8 -8.04 12.27 24.80
C PRO A 8 -7.07 11.31 24.10
N ASP A 9 -7.21 10.01 24.33
CA ASP A 9 -6.36 8.99 23.71
C ASP A 9 -6.59 8.91 22.19
N LEU A 10 -7.83 8.99 21.73
CA LEU A 10 -8.15 8.99 20.30
C LEU A 10 -7.50 10.18 19.57
N TRP A 11 -7.60 11.38 20.12
CA TRP A 11 -6.99 12.56 19.49
C TRP A 11 -5.47 12.48 19.48
N LEU A 12 -4.88 11.91 20.52
CA LEU A 12 -3.44 11.64 20.56
C LEU A 12 -3.03 10.64 19.46
N HIS A 13 -3.77 9.54 19.31
CA HIS A 13 -3.50 8.55 18.26
C HIS A 13 -3.66 9.13 16.85
N ILE A 14 -4.71 9.92 16.62
CA ILE A 14 -4.89 10.65 15.35
C ILE A 14 -3.72 11.62 15.12
N GLY A 15 -3.31 12.34 16.16
CA GLY A 15 -2.17 13.26 16.10
C GLY A 15 -0.85 12.55 15.76
N LEU A 16 -0.59 11.39 16.35
CA LEU A 16 0.60 10.57 16.06
C LEU A 16 0.63 10.10 14.60
N VAL A 17 -0.49 9.58 14.10
CA VAL A 17 -0.60 9.14 12.69
C VAL A 17 -0.47 10.34 11.76
N GLY A 18 -1.13 11.46 12.08
CA GLY A 18 -1.02 12.70 11.31
C GLY A 18 0.41 13.26 11.27
N ALA A 19 1.10 13.25 12.43
CA ALA A 19 2.50 13.66 12.52
C ALA A 19 3.41 12.76 11.68
N CYS A 20 3.22 11.43 11.73
CA CYS A 20 3.96 10.48 10.92
C CYS A 20 3.79 10.77 9.42
N LEU A 21 2.56 10.95 8.95
CA LEU A 21 2.26 11.32 7.56
C LEU A 21 2.87 12.69 7.20
N GLY A 22 2.76 13.68 8.07
CA GLY A 22 3.34 15.01 7.88
C GLY A 22 4.86 14.95 7.72
N ILE A 23 5.55 14.20 8.57
CA ILE A 23 7.00 13.99 8.47
C ILE A 23 7.37 13.34 7.14
N LEU A 24 6.61 12.33 6.69
CA LEU A 24 6.86 11.67 5.40
C LEU A 24 6.72 12.65 4.22
N VAL A 25 5.69 13.50 4.24
CA VAL A 25 5.50 14.54 3.20
C VAL A 25 6.64 15.56 3.24
N LEU A 26 7.04 16.03 4.43
CA LEU A 26 8.15 16.96 4.60
C LEU A 26 9.49 16.37 4.13
N LEU A 27 9.75 15.09 4.44
CA LEU A 27 10.92 14.37 3.95
C LEU A 27 10.91 14.28 2.41
N ALA A 28 9.78 13.96 1.82
CA ALA A 28 9.64 13.90 0.36
C ALA A 28 9.91 15.26 -0.30
N GLU A 29 9.30 16.32 0.23
CA GLU A 29 9.51 17.68 -0.27
C GLU A 29 10.96 18.12 -0.08
N GLY A 30 11.59 17.80 1.06
CA GLY A 30 13.00 18.03 1.31
C GLY A 30 13.89 17.28 0.31
N LEU A 31 13.65 16.00 0.07
CA LEU A 31 14.37 15.23 -0.94
C LEU A 31 14.22 15.85 -2.34
N HIS A 32 13.02 16.29 -2.69
CA HIS A 32 12.75 16.91 -3.98
C HIS A 32 13.46 18.26 -4.14
N ARG A 33 13.50 19.09 -3.11
CA ARG A 33 14.06 20.45 -3.18
C ARG A 33 15.57 20.50 -3.00
N TYR A 34 16.12 19.67 -2.13
CA TYR A 34 17.51 19.79 -1.70
C TYR A 34 18.44 18.71 -2.26
N THR A 35 17.90 17.76 -3.04
CA THR A 35 18.71 16.72 -3.65
C THR A 35 18.43 16.62 -5.15
N SER A 36 19.39 16.08 -5.91
CA SER A 36 19.21 15.71 -7.32
C SER A 36 18.52 14.35 -7.51
N THR A 37 17.74 13.92 -6.50
CA THR A 37 17.07 12.62 -6.52
C THR A 37 15.98 12.60 -7.60
N GLU A 38 15.95 11.55 -8.40
CA GLU A 38 14.93 11.36 -9.43
C GLU A 38 13.51 11.40 -8.83
N PRO A 39 12.56 12.12 -9.44
CA PRO A 39 11.20 12.26 -8.92
C PRO A 39 10.51 10.91 -8.63
N GLU A 40 10.81 9.89 -9.44
CA GLU A 40 10.26 8.56 -9.25
C GLU A 40 10.74 7.89 -7.95
N LYS A 41 12.00 8.09 -7.57
CA LYS A 41 12.53 7.56 -6.30
C LYS A 41 11.88 8.27 -5.10
N VAL A 42 11.70 9.59 -5.17
CA VAL A 42 11.00 10.36 -4.13
C VAL A 42 9.57 9.83 -3.97
N ARG A 43 8.85 9.65 -5.09
CA ARG A 43 7.49 9.09 -5.09
C ARG A 43 7.45 7.71 -4.43
N LYS A 44 8.42 6.82 -4.71
CA LYS A 44 8.48 5.47 -4.11
C LYS A 44 8.80 5.52 -2.61
N VAL A 45 9.65 6.44 -2.15
CA VAL A 45 9.89 6.65 -0.72
C VAL A 45 8.60 7.06 0.01
N VAL A 46 7.84 8.00 -0.55
CA VAL A 46 6.54 8.39 0.00
C VAL A 46 5.56 7.22 -0.01
N HIS A 47 5.48 6.52 -1.11
CA HIS A 47 4.59 5.36 -1.27
C HIS A 47 4.87 4.29 -0.21
N ILE A 48 6.14 3.92 -0.04
CA ILE A 48 6.55 2.95 0.97
C ILE A 48 6.31 3.50 2.39
N GLY A 49 6.68 4.75 2.64
CA GLY A 49 6.49 5.38 3.94
C GLY A 49 5.03 5.42 4.36
N THR A 50 4.17 5.95 3.49
CA THR A 50 2.73 6.12 3.80
C THR A 50 2.01 4.79 3.97
N GLY A 51 2.39 3.75 3.21
CA GLY A 51 1.77 2.43 3.36
C GLY A 51 2.06 1.77 4.72
N ASN A 52 3.23 2.01 5.31
CA ASN A 52 3.54 1.47 6.64
C ASN A 52 2.70 2.09 7.76
N VAL A 53 2.08 3.25 7.53
CA VAL A 53 1.21 3.90 8.52
C VAL A 53 -0.01 3.04 8.86
N ILE A 54 -0.41 2.11 7.99
CA ILE A 54 -1.50 1.17 8.30
C ILE A 54 -1.20 0.28 9.51
N LEU A 55 0.08 -0.08 9.72
CA LEU A 55 0.50 -0.85 10.91
C LEU A 55 0.33 -0.03 12.18
N LEU A 56 0.67 1.26 12.13
CA LEU A 56 0.48 2.16 13.26
C LEU A 56 -1.01 2.36 13.56
N ALA A 57 -1.84 2.55 12.52
CA ALA A 57 -3.28 2.67 12.66
C ALA A 57 -3.93 1.41 13.25
N TRP A 58 -3.46 0.23 12.84
CA TRP A 58 -3.88 -1.06 13.39
C TRP A 58 -3.44 -1.21 14.85
N TRP A 59 -2.17 -0.97 15.15
CA TRP A 59 -1.63 -1.09 16.52
C TRP A 59 -2.32 -0.14 17.50
N LEU A 60 -2.62 1.09 17.08
CA LEU A 60 -3.34 2.08 17.90
C LEU A 60 -4.86 1.85 17.93
N ASN A 61 -5.37 0.82 17.30
CA ASN A 61 -6.81 0.51 17.19
C ASN A 61 -7.65 1.72 16.72
N LEU A 62 -7.17 2.46 15.72
CA LEU A 62 -7.90 3.62 15.20
C LEU A 62 -9.25 3.18 14.63
N PRO A 63 -10.33 3.93 14.91
CA PRO A 63 -11.65 3.65 14.32
C PRO A 63 -11.62 3.73 12.79
N ALA A 64 -12.39 2.88 12.12
CA ALA A 64 -12.47 2.83 10.65
C ALA A 64 -12.75 4.19 10.00
N TRP A 65 -13.63 4.99 10.61
CA TRP A 65 -14.02 6.29 10.07
C TRP A 65 -12.84 7.26 9.92
N VAL A 66 -11.82 7.18 10.80
CA VAL A 66 -10.60 8.01 10.71
C VAL A 66 -9.84 7.69 9.43
N GLY A 67 -9.59 6.42 9.15
CA GLY A 67 -8.89 5.98 7.95
C GLY A 67 -9.69 6.23 6.67
N ILE A 68 -11.01 6.02 6.71
CA ILE A 68 -11.91 6.28 5.57
C ILE A 68 -11.93 7.77 5.24
N THR A 69 -12.11 8.65 6.23
CA THR A 69 -12.13 10.10 5.99
C THR A 69 -10.78 10.61 5.49
N ALA A 70 -9.67 10.12 6.05
CA ALA A 70 -8.33 10.45 5.58
C ALA A 70 -8.11 10.00 4.12
N SER A 71 -8.58 8.80 3.76
CA SER A 71 -8.53 8.25 2.41
C SER A 71 -9.35 9.07 1.41
N ILE A 72 -10.58 9.46 1.77
CA ILE A 72 -11.43 10.32 0.93
C ILE A 72 -10.75 11.67 0.70
N PHE A 73 -10.22 12.28 1.77
CA PHE A 73 -9.50 13.54 1.67
C PHE A 73 -8.26 13.42 0.77
N ALA A 74 -7.41 12.40 0.98
CA ALA A 74 -6.22 12.16 0.16
C ALA A 74 -6.59 11.89 -1.31
N SER A 75 -7.67 11.15 -1.57
CA SER A 75 -8.19 10.91 -2.92
C SER A 75 -8.66 12.20 -3.60
N ALA A 76 -9.35 13.07 -2.87
CA ALA A 76 -9.78 14.38 -3.37
C ALA A 76 -8.57 15.28 -3.69
N VAL A 77 -7.58 15.35 -2.79
CA VAL A 77 -6.33 16.09 -3.01
C VAL A 77 -5.59 15.54 -4.23
N ALA A 78 -5.50 14.21 -4.38
CA ALA A 78 -4.87 13.60 -5.56
C ALA A 78 -5.58 14.00 -6.85
N LEU A 79 -6.91 13.95 -6.89
CA LEU A 79 -7.69 14.39 -8.07
C LEU A 79 -7.50 15.86 -8.39
N LEU A 80 -7.53 16.73 -7.38
CA LEU A 80 -7.29 18.16 -7.55
C LEU A 80 -5.87 18.43 -8.05
N SER A 81 -4.88 17.69 -7.58
CA SER A 81 -3.48 17.88 -7.97
C SER A 81 -3.18 17.49 -9.42
N TYR A 82 -4.10 16.79 -10.11
CA TYR A 82 -4.00 16.57 -11.55
C TYR A 82 -4.36 17.84 -12.37
N LYS A 83 -5.13 18.75 -11.80
CA LYS A 83 -5.47 20.05 -12.42
C LYS A 83 -4.56 21.17 -11.92
N PHE A 84 -4.24 21.17 -10.63
CA PHE A 84 -3.49 22.20 -9.95
C PHE A 84 -2.20 21.59 -9.37
N PRO A 85 -1.03 22.20 -9.53
CA PRO A 85 0.23 21.63 -9.01
C PRO A 85 0.33 21.80 -7.48
N ILE A 86 -0.56 21.13 -6.73
CA ILE A 86 -0.63 21.22 -5.27
C ILE A 86 0.53 20.44 -4.63
N LEU A 87 0.93 19.31 -5.23
CA LEU A 87 2.00 18.46 -4.75
C LEU A 87 3.01 18.16 -5.88
N PRO A 88 3.84 19.14 -6.26
CA PRO A 88 4.76 19.00 -7.39
C PRO A 88 5.74 17.83 -7.20
N GLY A 89 6.28 17.61 -5.99
CA GLY A 89 7.22 16.54 -5.68
C GLY A 89 6.63 15.12 -5.84
N ILE A 90 5.31 14.98 -5.72
CA ILE A 90 4.63 13.68 -5.83
C ILE A 90 4.10 13.44 -7.25
N ASN A 91 3.72 14.51 -7.97
CA ASN A 91 3.09 14.44 -9.29
C ASN A 91 4.03 14.77 -10.46
N SER A 92 5.29 15.14 -10.21
CA SER A 92 6.25 15.64 -11.21
C SER A 92 6.81 14.58 -12.17
N VAL A 93 6.30 13.36 -12.16
CA VAL A 93 6.87 12.23 -12.93
C VAL A 93 6.53 12.27 -14.44
N GLY A 94 5.92 13.34 -14.95
CA GLY A 94 5.67 13.50 -16.40
C GLY A 94 4.72 12.47 -17.02
N ARG A 95 4.20 11.50 -16.25
CA ARG A 95 3.23 10.51 -16.70
C ARG A 95 1.84 10.89 -16.18
N LYS A 96 0.84 10.88 -17.05
CA LYS A 96 -0.57 10.86 -16.63
C LYS A 96 -0.85 9.50 -15.98
N SER A 97 -0.78 9.41 -14.66
CA SER A 97 -1.03 8.18 -13.91
C SER A 97 -2.05 8.44 -12.81
N TRP A 98 -3.05 7.58 -12.71
CA TRP A 98 -4.03 7.60 -11.62
C TRP A 98 -3.50 6.96 -10.32
N GLY A 99 -2.21 6.63 -10.29
CA GLY A 99 -1.61 5.82 -9.22
C GLY A 99 -1.82 6.41 -7.83
N THR A 100 -1.61 7.71 -7.62
CA THR A 100 -1.79 8.35 -6.31
C THR A 100 -3.25 8.32 -5.85
N PHE A 101 -4.18 8.58 -6.77
CA PHE A 101 -5.62 8.48 -6.49
C PHE A 101 -6.03 7.05 -6.17
N CYS A 102 -5.64 6.08 -7.02
CA CYS A 102 -5.93 4.65 -6.81
C CYS A 102 -5.37 4.13 -5.49
N TYR A 103 -4.18 4.60 -5.11
CA TYR A 103 -3.56 4.22 -3.83
C TYR A 103 -4.35 4.73 -2.63
N ALA A 104 -4.70 6.02 -2.62
CA ALA A 104 -5.51 6.58 -1.55
C ALA A 104 -6.89 5.90 -1.46
N LEU A 105 -7.52 5.67 -2.62
CA LEU A 105 -8.82 5.00 -2.70
C LEU A 105 -8.76 3.55 -2.17
N SER A 106 -7.72 2.80 -2.53
CA SER A 106 -7.55 1.41 -2.08
C SER A 106 -7.44 1.30 -0.56
N ILE A 107 -6.75 2.23 0.10
CA ILE A 107 -6.66 2.29 1.56
C ILE A 107 -8.05 2.44 2.18
N GLY A 108 -8.87 3.36 1.67
CA GLY A 108 -10.23 3.57 2.16
C GLY A 108 -11.14 2.36 1.96
N ILE A 109 -11.06 1.71 0.79
CA ILE A 109 -11.82 0.49 0.50
C ILE A 109 -11.43 -0.63 1.47
N LEU A 110 -10.13 -0.85 1.69
CA LEU A 110 -9.64 -1.93 2.54
C LEU A 110 -9.98 -1.69 4.02
N ILE A 111 -9.84 -0.46 4.51
CA ILE A 111 -10.25 -0.11 5.86
C ILE A 111 -11.77 -0.27 6.00
N GLY A 112 -12.56 0.24 5.05
CA GLY A 112 -14.02 0.13 5.06
C GLY A 112 -14.51 -1.32 4.99
N TRP A 113 -13.76 -2.21 4.36
CA TRP A 113 -14.11 -3.62 4.27
C TRP A 113 -13.72 -4.40 5.54
N PHE A 114 -12.46 -4.32 5.97
CA PHE A 114 -11.91 -5.26 6.95
C PHE A 114 -11.95 -4.76 8.40
N TRP A 115 -11.95 -3.44 8.64
CA TRP A 115 -12.05 -2.91 10.00
C TRP A 115 -13.38 -3.23 10.69
N PRO A 116 -14.56 -3.06 10.03
CA PRO A 116 -15.84 -3.44 10.63
C PRO A 116 -15.98 -4.93 10.90
N LEU A 117 -15.21 -5.76 10.19
CA LEU A 117 -15.17 -7.21 10.40
C LEU A 117 -14.22 -7.61 11.54
N ASN A 118 -13.55 -6.67 12.22
CA ASN A 118 -12.48 -6.92 13.19
C ASN A 118 -11.32 -7.76 12.60
N GLN A 119 -11.03 -7.56 11.31
CA GLN A 119 -9.98 -8.29 10.58
C GLN A 119 -9.00 -7.34 9.87
N PRO A 120 -8.43 -6.34 10.57
CA PRO A 120 -7.55 -5.33 9.99
C PRO A 120 -6.29 -5.91 9.34
N GLN A 121 -5.88 -7.12 9.70
CA GLN A 121 -4.74 -7.83 9.13
C GLN A 121 -4.81 -7.98 7.61
N TYR A 122 -6.01 -8.19 7.04
CA TYR A 122 -6.14 -8.32 5.58
C TYR A 122 -5.98 -6.98 4.87
N ALA A 123 -6.49 -5.89 5.47
CA ALA A 123 -6.25 -4.56 4.94
C ALA A 123 -4.76 -4.21 5.00
N ALA A 124 -4.11 -4.45 6.14
CA ALA A 124 -2.68 -4.23 6.30
C ALA A 124 -1.87 -5.07 5.30
N LEU A 125 -2.22 -6.34 5.13
CA LEU A 125 -1.59 -7.24 4.16
C LEU A 125 -1.68 -6.66 2.74
N GLY A 126 -2.87 -6.31 2.27
CA GLY A 126 -3.06 -5.79 0.91
C GLY A 126 -2.27 -4.50 0.68
N ILE A 127 -2.34 -3.55 1.61
CA ILE A 127 -1.62 -2.28 1.53
C ILE A 127 -0.11 -2.51 1.53
N LEU A 128 0.42 -3.37 2.40
CA LEU A 128 1.86 -3.62 2.49
C LEU A 128 2.41 -4.44 1.32
N VAL A 129 1.65 -5.40 0.79
CA VAL A 129 2.00 -6.12 -0.45
C VAL A 129 2.18 -5.12 -1.60
N MET A 130 1.21 -4.20 -1.79
CA MET A 130 1.32 -3.15 -2.79
C MET A 130 2.51 -2.23 -2.51
N THR A 131 2.62 -1.75 -1.30
CA THR A 131 3.61 -0.75 -0.87
C THR A 131 5.04 -1.23 -1.06
N TRP A 132 5.36 -2.39 -0.51
CA TRP A 132 6.70 -2.96 -0.57
C TRP A 132 6.93 -3.72 -1.89
N GLY A 133 5.93 -4.47 -2.35
CA GLY A 133 6.02 -5.26 -3.58
C GLY A 133 6.26 -4.38 -4.80
N ASP A 134 5.33 -3.48 -5.15
CA ASP A 134 5.48 -2.56 -6.27
C ASP A 134 6.63 -1.55 -6.04
N GLY A 135 6.79 -1.08 -4.80
CA GLY A 135 7.87 -0.18 -4.46
C GLY A 135 9.25 -0.74 -4.83
N LEU A 136 9.56 -1.93 -4.33
CA LEU A 136 10.85 -2.59 -4.59
C LEU A 136 10.94 -3.18 -5.99
N ALA A 137 9.85 -3.72 -6.56
CA ALA A 137 9.83 -4.21 -7.93
C ALA A 137 10.22 -3.13 -8.93
N ALA A 138 9.70 -1.91 -8.76
CA ALA A 138 10.05 -0.79 -9.60
C ALA A 138 11.53 -0.38 -9.45
N LEU A 139 12.05 -0.29 -8.22
CA LEU A 139 13.43 0.09 -7.96
C LEU A 139 14.44 -0.96 -8.51
N ILE A 140 14.16 -2.25 -8.25
CA ILE A 140 15.00 -3.34 -8.73
C ILE A 140 14.88 -3.50 -10.24
N GLY A 141 13.67 -3.43 -10.79
CA GLY A 141 13.43 -3.52 -12.22
C GLY A 141 14.11 -2.40 -13.01
N GLN A 142 14.13 -1.17 -12.48
CA GLN A 142 14.84 -0.04 -13.10
C GLN A 142 16.35 -0.20 -13.02
N ARG A 143 16.90 -0.66 -11.90
CA ARG A 143 18.34 -0.73 -11.68
C ARG A 143 18.98 -1.99 -12.27
N PHE A 144 18.31 -3.12 -12.18
CA PHE A 144 18.87 -4.44 -12.50
C PHE A 144 18.09 -5.18 -13.60
N GLY A 145 16.99 -4.62 -14.13
CA GLY A 145 16.15 -5.24 -15.14
C GLY A 145 16.83 -5.43 -16.49
N LYS A 146 17.42 -6.59 -16.72
CA LYS A 146 18.07 -7.00 -17.98
C LYS A 146 17.09 -7.66 -18.94
N HIS A 147 16.19 -8.51 -18.42
CA HIS A 147 15.23 -9.28 -19.19
C HIS A 147 13.90 -8.55 -19.20
N ARG A 148 13.68 -7.76 -20.25
CA ARG A 148 12.45 -6.94 -20.39
C ARG A 148 11.37 -7.69 -21.14
N TYR A 149 10.13 -7.46 -20.74
CA TYR A 149 8.94 -7.86 -21.47
C TYR A 149 8.00 -6.67 -21.61
N GLU A 150 7.08 -6.74 -22.57
CA GLU A 150 6.15 -5.65 -22.87
C GLU A 150 4.73 -6.21 -23.00
N PHE A 151 3.81 -5.62 -22.24
CA PHE A 151 2.38 -5.87 -22.37
C PHE A 151 1.64 -4.54 -22.58
N TRP A 152 0.84 -4.45 -23.62
CA TRP A 152 0.04 -3.25 -23.97
C TRP A 152 0.84 -1.95 -23.94
N GLY A 153 2.07 -1.97 -24.45
CA GLY A 153 2.94 -0.78 -24.49
C GLY A 153 3.62 -0.43 -23.18
N ILE A 154 3.48 -1.25 -22.14
CA ILE A 154 4.16 -1.06 -20.85
C ILE A 154 5.34 -2.03 -20.76
N ARG A 155 6.52 -1.46 -20.53
CA ARG A 155 7.76 -2.21 -20.37
C ARG A 155 8.01 -2.53 -18.91
N LYS A 156 8.17 -3.80 -18.60
CA LYS A 156 8.54 -4.33 -17.29
C LYS A 156 9.73 -5.27 -17.41
N SER A 157 10.21 -5.80 -16.30
CA SER A 157 11.32 -6.75 -16.28
C SER A 157 11.01 -7.97 -15.41
N TRP A 158 11.54 -9.11 -15.79
CA TRP A 158 11.42 -10.34 -15.01
C TRP A 158 12.02 -10.21 -13.62
N GLU A 159 13.13 -9.45 -13.48
CA GLU A 159 13.75 -9.15 -12.18
C GLU A 159 12.82 -8.33 -11.27
N GLY A 160 12.10 -7.37 -11.86
CA GLY A 160 11.07 -6.62 -11.13
C GLY A 160 9.91 -7.51 -10.70
N SER A 161 9.39 -8.35 -11.60
CA SER A 161 8.29 -9.26 -11.28
C SER A 161 8.68 -10.33 -10.26
N LEU A 162 9.90 -10.85 -10.32
CA LEU A 162 10.44 -11.75 -9.29
C LEU A 162 10.54 -11.04 -7.93
N THR A 163 10.98 -9.78 -7.94
CA THR A 163 11.02 -8.97 -6.70
C THR A 163 9.61 -8.79 -6.13
N MET A 164 8.62 -8.46 -6.99
CA MET A 164 7.22 -8.38 -6.58
C MET A 164 6.76 -9.66 -5.90
N PHE A 165 7.02 -10.81 -6.50
CA PHE A 165 6.66 -12.11 -5.95
C PHE A 165 7.30 -12.38 -4.59
N LEU A 166 8.63 -12.25 -4.50
CA LEU A 166 9.37 -12.56 -3.27
C LEU A 166 9.00 -11.64 -2.11
N VAL A 167 8.85 -10.34 -2.40
CA VAL A 167 8.47 -9.34 -1.38
C VAL A 167 7.03 -9.55 -0.93
N SER A 168 6.11 -9.79 -1.86
CA SER A 168 4.70 -10.08 -1.52
C SER A 168 4.56 -11.35 -0.69
N TYR A 169 5.33 -12.38 -1.02
CA TYR A 169 5.40 -13.61 -0.23
C TYR A 169 5.91 -13.34 1.19
N GLY A 170 7.05 -12.65 1.31
CA GLY A 170 7.64 -12.34 2.61
C GLY A 170 6.72 -11.49 3.49
N VAL A 171 6.17 -10.41 2.94
CA VAL A 171 5.23 -9.52 3.66
C VAL A 171 3.99 -10.27 4.13
N SER A 172 3.37 -11.06 3.25
CA SER A 172 2.18 -11.83 3.60
C SER A 172 2.46 -12.90 4.65
N SER A 173 3.59 -13.60 4.52
CA SER A 173 4.01 -14.61 5.51
C SER A 173 4.28 -13.99 6.87
N LEU A 174 4.92 -12.81 6.93
CA LEU A 174 5.20 -12.11 8.19
C LEU A 174 3.91 -11.66 8.89
N ILE A 175 2.93 -11.14 8.15
CA ILE A 175 1.64 -10.75 8.73
C ILE A 175 0.91 -11.99 9.26
N PHE A 176 0.84 -13.07 8.50
CA PHE A 176 0.19 -14.29 8.95
C PHE A 176 0.91 -14.93 10.13
N LEU A 177 2.24 -14.92 10.14
CA LEU A 177 3.01 -15.40 11.28
C LEU A 177 2.70 -14.61 12.55
N GLY A 178 2.55 -13.29 12.45
CA GLY A 178 2.19 -12.43 13.58
C GLY A 178 0.76 -12.61 14.09
N VAL A 179 -0.18 -12.98 13.21
CA VAL A 179 -1.62 -13.10 13.55
C VAL A 179 -2.03 -14.49 13.96
N GLN A 180 -1.61 -15.51 13.22
CA GLN A 180 -2.06 -16.91 13.40
C GLN A 180 -0.94 -17.88 13.82
N GLY A 181 0.30 -17.38 13.95
CA GLY A 181 1.45 -18.17 14.34
C GLY A 181 1.99 -19.07 13.22
N ASN A 182 2.86 -20.01 13.62
CA ASN A 182 3.56 -20.89 12.69
C ASN A 182 2.74 -22.15 12.38
N ILE A 183 1.79 -22.02 11.45
CA ILE A 183 0.99 -23.12 10.90
C ILE A 183 1.24 -23.23 9.39
N TRP A 184 0.85 -24.32 8.75
CA TRP A 184 1.14 -24.56 7.34
C TRP A 184 0.49 -23.50 6.43
N GLN A 185 -0.70 -22.98 6.76
CA GLN A 185 -1.39 -21.93 6.03
C GLN A 185 -0.58 -20.63 5.97
N THR A 186 0.21 -20.35 7.03
CA THR A 186 1.10 -19.20 7.13
C THR A 186 2.14 -19.15 6.00
N TRP A 187 2.44 -20.28 5.42
CA TRP A 187 3.44 -20.39 4.34
C TRP A 187 2.84 -20.67 2.97
N VAL A 188 1.72 -21.40 2.93
CA VAL A 188 1.10 -21.78 1.65
C VAL A 188 0.20 -20.68 1.08
N VAL A 189 -0.65 -20.06 1.91
CA VAL A 189 -1.54 -18.98 1.43
C VAL A 189 -0.77 -17.81 0.83
N PRO A 190 0.35 -17.34 1.42
CA PRO A 190 1.19 -16.30 0.83
C PRO A 190 1.75 -16.61 -0.56
N LEU A 191 1.95 -17.87 -0.93
CA LEU A 191 2.36 -18.23 -2.29
C LEU A 191 1.31 -17.83 -3.32
N PHE A 192 0.04 -18.10 -3.04
CA PHE A 192 -1.06 -17.69 -3.90
C PHE A 192 -1.20 -16.16 -3.94
N ILE A 193 -1.10 -15.50 -2.78
CA ILE A 193 -1.15 -14.03 -2.71
C ILE A 193 -0.04 -13.43 -3.57
N ALA A 194 1.20 -13.88 -3.41
CA ALA A 194 2.35 -13.39 -4.15
C ALA A 194 2.21 -13.63 -5.66
N PHE A 195 1.72 -14.81 -6.06
CA PHE A 195 1.48 -15.14 -7.45
C PHE A 195 0.45 -14.18 -8.09
N PHE A 196 -0.72 -14.03 -7.48
CA PHE A 196 -1.75 -13.16 -7.99
C PHE A 196 -1.38 -11.67 -7.93
N ALA A 197 -0.71 -11.23 -6.86
CA ALA A 197 -0.21 -9.86 -6.75
C ALA A 197 0.76 -9.54 -7.90
N THR A 198 1.66 -10.48 -8.22
CA THR A 198 2.61 -10.34 -9.34
C THR A 198 1.89 -10.30 -10.69
N LEU A 199 0.86 -11.13 -10.89
CA LEU A 199 0.05 -11.08 -12.11
C LEU A 199 -0.67 -9.74 -12.24
N LEU A 200 -1.35 -9.28 -11.19
CA LEU A 200 -2.07 -8.01 -11.19
C LEU A 200 -1.12 -6.83 -11.45
N GLU A 201 0.09 -6.86 -10.90
CA GLU A 201 1.12 -5.87 -11.16
C GLU A 201 1.61 -5.95 -12.60
N ALA A 202 1.91 -7.16 -13.12
CA ALA A 202 2.44 -7.36 -14.47
C ALA A 202 1.49 -6.86 -15.56
N PHE A 203 0.18 -7.02 -15.38
CA PHE A 203 -0.86 -6.57 -16.32
C PHE A 203 -1.43 -5.19 -16.03
N SER A 204 -0.85 -4.45 -15.09
CA SER A 204 -1.34 -3.16 -14.67
C SER A 204 -1.02 -2.05 -15.68
N TRP A 205 -1.96 -1.14 -15.85
CA TRP A 205 -1.89 -0.01 -16.76
C TRP A 205 -2.26 1.29 -16.02
N PHE A 206 -1.62 2.40 -16.35
CA PHE A 206 -1.87 3.74 -15.80
C PHE A 206 -1.91 3.89 -14.27
N GLY A 207 -1.29 2.99 -13.51
CA GLY A 207 -1.28 3.04 -12.04
C GLY A 207 -2.52 2.42 -11.38
N ILE A 208 -3.30 1.60 -12.12
CA ILE A 208 -4.43 0.85 -11.57
C ILE A 208 -3.96 -0.27 -10.63
N ASP A 209 -2.69 -0.71 -10.73
CA ASP A 209 -2.02 -1.60 -9.76
C ASP A 209 -2.19 -1.13 -8.32
N ASN A 210 -2.10 0.16 -8.09
CA ASN A 210 -2.30 0.77 -6.77
C ASN A 210 -3.71 0.54 -6.18
N LEU A 211 -4.65 0.04 -6.98
CA LEU A 211 -5.97 -0.38 -6.55
C LEU A 211 -6.13 -1.90 -6.62
N THR A 212 -5.78 -2.51 -7.76
CA THR A 212 -6.05 -3.92 -8.00
C THR A 212 -5.15 -4.84 -7.18
N VAL A 213 -3.88 -4.50 -7.01
CA VAL A 213 -2.95 -5.31 -6.21
C VAL A 213 -3.35 -5.34 -4.73
N PRO A 214 -3.55 -4.20 -4.04
CA PRO A 214 -3.89 -4.26 -2.62
C PRO A 214 -5.26 -4.88 -2.36
N VAL A 215 -6.28 -4.53 -3.15
CA VAL A 215 -7.63 -5.08 -2.97
C VAL A 215 -7.66 -6.57 -3.33
N GLY A 216 -7.03 -6.97 -4.45
CA GLY A 216 -6.95 -8.37 -4.87
C GLY A 216 -6.17 -9.23 -3.87
N SER A 217 -5.01 -8.76 -3.39
CA SER A 217 -4.21 -9.49 -2.40
C SER A 217 -4.96 -9.69 -1.08
N ALA A 218 -5.63 -8.66 -0.59
CA ALA A 218 -6.44 -8.73 0.64
C ALA A 218 -7.64 -9.68 0.47
N ALA A 219 -8.33 -9.61 -0.66
CA ALA A 219 -9.47 -10.48 -0.96
C ALA A 219 -9.04 -11.95 -1.05
N ILE A 220 -7.96 -12.24 -1.78
CA ILE A 220 -7.41 -13.60 -1.89
C ILE A 220 -7.00 -14.12 -0.53
N ALA A 221 -6.28 -13.32 0.27
CA ALA A 221 -5.88 -13.67 1.61
C ALA A 221 -7.09 -14.03 2.48
N PHE A 222 -8.11 -13.18 2.47
CA PHE A 222 -9.34 -13.39 3.24
C PHE A 222 -10.09 -14.66 2.80
N PHE A 223 -10.42 -14.78 1.53
CA PHE A 223 -11.23 -15.90 1.04
C PHE A 223 -10.50 -17.25 1.19
N LEU A 224 -9.21 -17.33 0.88
CA LEU A 224 -8.45 -18.57 1.07
C LEU A 224 -8.36 -18.97 2.54
N THR A 225 -8.14 -18.00 3.44
CA THR A 225 -8.09 -18.29 4.86
C THR A 225 -9.46 -18.78 5.38
N GLN A 226 -10.56 -18.12 4.96
CA GLN A 226 -11.91 -18.57 5.36
C GLN A 226 -12.24 -19.97 4.83
N MET A 227 -11.89 -20.28 3.58
CA MET A 227 -12.11 -21.60 3.00
C MET A 227 -11.33 -22.70 3.76
N LEU A 228 -10.09 -22.41 4.15
CA LEU A 228 -9.23 -23.36 4.87
C LEU A 228 -9.56 -23.49 6.36
N LEU A 229 -10.32 -22.56 6.94
CA LEU A 229 -10.85 -22.68 8.31
C LEU A 229 -12.14 -23.51 8.36
N LEU A 230 -12.83 -23.64 7.22
CA LEU A 230 -14.08 -24.41 7.12
C LEU A 230 -13.84 -25.87 6.68
N SER A 231 -12.62 -26.20 6.28
CA SER A 231 -12.19 -27.56 5.92
C SER A 231 -11.47 -28.26 7.08
#